data_bf56e8dcab63bd0acbf12dd40b49632c
#
_entry.id   bf56e8dcab63bd0acbf12dd40b49632c
#
_cell.length_a   1.000
_cell.length_b   1.000
_cell.length_c   1.000
_cell.angle_alpha   90.00
_cell.angle_beta   90.00
_cell.angle_gamma   90.00
#
_symmetry.space_group_name_H-M   'P 1'
#
loop_
_entity.id
_entity.type
_entity.pdbx_description
1 polymer ?
#
loop_
_entity_poly.entity_id
_entity_poly.type
_entity_poly.pdbx_seq_one_letter_code
_entity_poly.pdbx_strand_id
1 'polypeptide(L)'
;MSKLYIPKRFSGRIGYHVFVDRFYRAGPPPEPMPGRKIKSWEDSMPDWGPDYDGIFQNDYFYGGNLKGIIQKLDYLKSLSVGILYLSPISRSYTYHHYDVGDQTEIDTYIGDWEDFWKLCLEAHKRNILIIVDLVFNHMSGNSEPFRKALNGDATYRNWFEWDASNNPIYWYGFKDMPQCNKLYKEYQDYACKAAKKYVEYGADGIRLDLGEILPKEFILSVRNAAKSVNEEILFISEMWDSAVYKAEPQIYDGLVDSVMNYPLSDAISRWVRFGNQSHLDACMGLLAKYPVQVQDVLWNHLDTHDTPRELNILAGPGILENPFDGTVWDIERTPNAPWRRKNGDFDTFVFRKWECDNDANLKNNAIPRLKVAATIQYCMKGVPIVYYGTEAGVCGYKDPFSRKPYPW
;
A
#
# COMPACT_ATOMS: atom_id res chain seq x y z
N MET A 1 -32.16 -5.25 -7.48
CA MET A 1 -30.74 -4.85 -7.35
C MET A 1 -30.72 -3.40 -6.87
N SER A 2 -30.19 -3.14 -5.67
CA SER A 2 -29.96 -1.76 -5.23
C SER A 2 -29.00 -1.11 -6.22
N LYS A 3 -29.28 0.13 -6.62
CA LYS A 3 -28.42 0.87 -7.55
C LYS A 3 -27.07 1.06 -6.85
N LEU A 4 -26.00 0.56 -7.43
CA LEU A 4 -24.64 0.71 -6.90
C LEU A 4 -24.35 2.21 -6.73
N TYR A 5 -24.22 2.66 -5.48
CA TYR A 5 -23.90 4.05 -5.17
C TYR A 5 -22.41 4.16 -4.84
N ILE A 6 -21.70 4.95 -5.62
CA ILE A 6 -20.29 5.28 -5.41
C ILE A 6 -20.17 6.81 -5.35
N PRO A 7 -19.47 7.36 -4.34
CA PRO A 7 -19.34 8.81 -4.20
C PRO A 7 -18.61 9.45 -5.38
N LYS A 8 -19.28 10.36 -6.08
CA LYS A 8 -18.75 11.02 -7.29
C LYS A 8 -17.59 11.97 -7.02
N ARG A 9 -17.44 12.46 -5.78
CA ARG A 9 -16.41 13.43 -5.42
C ARG A 9 -14.97 12.94 -5.63
N PHE A 10 -14.77 11.64 -5.82
CA PHE A 10 -13.46 11.03 -6.09
C PHE A 10 -13.13 10.94 -7.58
N SER A 11 -14.14 10.92 -8.45
CA SER A 11 -13.95 10.83 -9.90
C SER A 11 -13.28 12.09 -10.47
N GLY A 12 -12.41 11.90 -11.47
CA GLY A 12 -11.71 12.98 -12.16
C GLY A 12 -10.62 13.68 -11.33
N ARG A 13 -10.18 13.08 -10.24
CA ARG A 13 -9.08 13.56 -9.40
C ARG A 13 -7.80 12.83 -9.68
N ILE A 14 -6.68 13.43 -9.30
CA ILE A 14 -5.36 12.80 -9.23
C ILE A 14 -5.12 12.39 -7.79
N GLY A 15 -4.75 11.13 -7.57
CA GLY A 15 -4.35 10.63 -6.27
C GLY A 15 -2.83 10.64 -6.11
N TYR A 16 -2.38 10.75 -4.87
CA TYR A 16 -0.97 10.69 -4.51
C TYR A 16 -0.81 9.80 -3.28
N HIS A 17 0.00 8.74 -3.39
CA HIS A 17 0.24 7.79 -2.33
C HIS A 17 1.49 8.18 -1.54
N VAL A 18 1.34 8.49 -0.27
CA VAL A 18 2.43 8.83 0.65
C VAL A 18 2.78 7.64 1.54
N PHE A 19 4.05 7.24 1.49
CA PHE A 19 4.63 6.38 2.53
C PHE A 19 5.16 7.28 3.65
N VAL A 20 4.42 7.37 4.75
CA VAL A 20 4.53 8.48 5.71
C VAL A 20 5.92 8.64 6.29
N ASP A 21 6.53 7.54 6.77
CA ASP A 21 7.90 7.54 7.33
C ASP A 21 8.96 8.11 6.37
N ARG A 22 8.72 8.05 5.06
CA ARG A 22 9.69 8.35 3.99
C ARG A 22 9.39 9.60 3.21
N PHE A 23 8.29 10.32 3.52
CA PHE A 23 7.87 11.47 2.73
C PHE A 23 8.51 12.78 3.17
N TYR A 24 8.25 13.21 4.39
CA TYR A 24 8.86 14.42 4.96
C TYR A 24 8.73 14.44 6.49
N ARG A 25 9.79 14.84 7.15
CA ARG A 25 9.83 15.02 8.61
C ARG A 25 9.76 16.49 8.98
N ALA A 26 8.74 16.88 9.73
CA ALA A 26 8.69 18.19 10.38
C ALA A 26 9.23 18.07 11.80
N GLY A 27 10.14 18.99 12.16
CA GLY A 27 10.77 18.99 13.48
C GLY A 27 12.01 18.08 13.61
N PRO A 28 12.52 17.90 14.83
CA PRO A 28 13.64 17.02 15.10
C PRO A 28 13.26 15.55 14.85
N PRO A 29 14.25 14.66 14.68
CA PRO A 29 13.98 13.22 14.66
C PRO A 29 13.29 12.81 15.97
N PRO A 30 12.40 11.80 15.93
CA PRO A 30 11.79 11.29 17.14
C PRO A 30 12.86 10.71 18.09
N GLU A 31 12.57 10.73 19.39
CA GLU A 31 13.46 10.11 20.37
C GLU A 31 13.55 8.58 20.12
N PRO A 32 14.75 8.00 20.19
CA PRO A 32 14.94 6.57 20.03
C PRO A 32 14.11 5.78 21.05
N MET A 33 13.43 4.73 20.57
CA MET A 33 12.68 3.80 21.41
C MET A 33 13.25 2.39 21.25
N PRO A 34 13.11 1.49 22.24
CA PRO A 34 13.50 0.10 22.09
C PRO A 34 12.90 -0.53 20.84
N GLY A 35 13.74 -1.16 20.01
CA GLY A 35 13.34 -1.78 18.75
C GLY A 35 13.14 -0.81 17.59
N ARG A 36 13.44 0.50 17.74
CA ARG A 36 13.37 1.49 16.66
C ARG A 36 14.69 2.24 16.52
N LYS A 37 15.26 2.20 15.33
CA LYS A 37 16.50 2.90 14.97
C LYS A 37 16.17 4.09 14.08
N ILE A 38 16.64 5.27 14.44
CA ILE A 38 16.41 6.48 13.66
C ILE A 38 17.56 6.67 12.69
N LYS A 39 17.22 6.88 11.40
CA LYS A 39 18.13 7.24 10.34
C LYS A 39 18.13 8.75 10.10
N SER A 40 19.27 9.31 9.69
CA SER A 40 19.29 10.63 9.08
C SER A 40 18.52 10.60 7.76
N TRP A 41 17.91 11.73 7.38
CA TRP A 41 17.16 11.81 6.13
C TRP A 41 18.05 11.60 4.91
N GLU A 42 19.30 11.99 5.02
CA GLU A 42 20.33 11.88 3.99
C GLU A 42 21.02 10.51 3.96
N ASP A 43 20.77 9.67 4.97
CA ASP A 43 21.36 8.33 5.01
C ASP A 43 20.81 7.48 3.85
N SER A 44 21.71 6.72 3.24
CA SER A 44 21.30 5.69 2.29
C SER A 44 20.41 4.65 2.97
N MET A 45 19.60 3.97 2.17
CA MET A 45 18.91 2.76 2.63
C MET A 45 19.93 1.80 3.25
N PRO A 46 19.52 1.03 4.28
CA PRO A 46 20.40 0.04 4.91
C PRO A 46 21.08 -0.82 3.85
N ASP A 47 22.39 -1.02 4.01
CA ASP A 47 23.13 -1.90 3.13
C ASP A 47 22.95 -3.34 3.62
N TRP A 48 22.05 -4.07 2.97
CA TRP A 48 21.95 -5.50 3.15
C TRP A 48 23.06 -6.16 2.30
N GLY A 49 24.21 -6.36 2.93
CA GLY A 49 25.36 -7.00 2.31
C GLY A 49 25.10 -8.47 1.88
N PRO A 50 26.10 -9.12 1.26
CA PRO A 50 25.99 -10.50 0.80
C PRO A 50 25.71 -11.53 1.91
N ASP A 51 25.94 -11.15 3.17
CA ASP A 51 25.68 -11.98 4.36
C ASP A 51 24.28 -11.76 4.96
N TYR A 52 23.41 -11.02 4.26
CA TYR A 52 22.05 -10.81 4.68
C TYR A 52 21.31 -12.16 4.82
N ASP A 53 20.83 -12.44 6.02
CA ASP A 53 20.20 -13.71 6.41
C ASP A 53 18.73 -13.87 5.95
N GLY A 54 18.22 -12.92 5.18
CA GLY A 54 16.84 -12.90 4.72
C GLY A 54 15.87 -12.20 5.66
N ILE A 55 16.32 -11.73 6.82
CA ILE A 55 15.49 -11.00 7.77
C ILE A 55 15.43 -9.53 7.36
N PHE A 56 14.26 -9.04 7.00
CA PHE A 56 14.05 -7.62 6.73
C PHE A 56 14.27 -6.79 7.99
N GLN A 57 15.16 -5.79 7.89
CA GLN A 57 15.40 -4.85 8.99
C GLN A 57 14.29 -3.78 9.01
N ASN A 58 13.14 -4.14 9.58
CA ASN A 58 11.96 -3.26 9.63
C ASN A 58 12.00 -2.24 10.78
N ASP A 59 13.12 -2.15 11.49
CA ASP A 59 13.32 -1.28 12.65
C ASP A 59 13.98 0.07 12.34
N TYR A 60 14.24 0.39 11.04
CA TYR A 60 14.85 1.63 10.59
C TYR A 60 13.81 2.66 10.17
N PHE A 61 13.69 3.75 10.95
CA PHE A 61 12.76 4.85 10.70
C PHE A 61 13.52 6.09 10.22
N TYR A 62 12.94 6.83 9.28
CA TYR A 62 13.41 8.16 8.88
C TYR A 62 12.60 9.27 9.57
N GLY A 63 11.47 8.92 10.16
CA GLY A 63 10.68 9.80 11.00
C GLY A 63 9.81 10.80 10.25
N GLY A 64 9.46 10.51 8.99
CA GLY A 64 8.40 11.25 8.30
C GLY A 64 7.11 11.21 9.11
N ASN A 65 6.36 12.31 9.15
CA ASN A 65 5.23 12.46 10.05
C ASN A 65 4.08 13.29 9.46
N LEU A 66 2.92 13.30 10.14
CA LEU A 66 1.73 14.02 9.70
C LEU A 66 1.96 15.53 9.59
N LYS A 67 2.72 16.11 10.53
CA LYS A 67 3.11 17.54 10.48
C LYS A 67 3.96 17.84 9.24
N GLY A 68 4.81 16.90 8.86
CA GLY A 68 5.61 16.99 7.63
C GLY A 68 4.72 16.99 6.38
N ILE A 69 3.72 16.12 6.34
CA ILE A 69 2.76 16.09 5.22
C ILE A 69 2.00 17.42 5.14
N ILE A 70 1.55 17.98 6.27
CA ILE A 70 0.87 19.29 6.32
C ILE A 70 1.74 20.37 5.67
N GLN A 71 3.04 20.41 5.97
CA GLN A 71 3.97 21.38 5.38
C GLN A 71 4.16 21.20 3.87
N LYS A 72 3.85 20.03 3.33
CA LYS A 72 4.00 19.71 1.89
C LYS A 72 2.68 19.72 1.12
N LEU A 73 1.56 20.07 1.73
CA LEU A 73 0.26 20.12 1.05
C LEU A 73 0.23 21.11 -0.12
N ASP A 74 0.96 22.22 -0.05
CA ASP A 74 1.02 23.17 -1.16
C ASP A 74 1.83 22.63 -2.34
N TYR A 75 2.88 21.84 -2.08
CA TYR A 75 3.57 21.07 -3.11
C TYR A 75 2.60 20.09 -3.78
N LEU A 76 1.89 19.28 -3.01
CA LEU A 76 0.90 18.34 -3.56
C LEU A 76 -0.20 19.05 -4.35
N LYS A 77 -0.67 20.21 -3.87
CA LYS A 77 -1.62 21.05 -4.60
C LYS A 77 -1.06 21.54 -5.92
N SER A 78 0.24 21.90 -5.99
CA SER A 78 0.90 22.34 -7.23
C SER A 78 0.96 21.23 -8.28
N LEU A 79 0.96 19.97 -7.85
CA LEU A 79 0.85 18.78 -8.72
C LEU A 79 -0.61 18.44 -9.08
N SER A 80 -1.58 19.29 -8.72
CA SER A 80 -3.01 19.07 -8.93
C SER A 80 -3.56 17.84 -8.18
N VAL A 81 -2.89 17.40 -7.11
CA VAL A 81 -3.37 16.31 -6.26
C VAL A 81 -4.72 16.68 -5.65
N GLY A 82 -5.70 15.80 -5.81
CA GLY A 82 -7.04 15.94 -5.25
C GLY A 82 -7.41 14.80 -4.28
N ILE A 83 -6.57 13.77 -4.18
CA ILE A 83 -6.70 12.67 -3.21
C ILE A 83 -5.30 12.36 -2.65
N LEU A 84 -5.18 12.33 -1.33
CA LEU A 84 -3.96 11.91 -0.65
C LEU A 84 -4.23 10.58 0.06
N TYR A 85 -3.55 9.53 -0.38
CA TYR A 85 -3.59 8.23 0.25
C TYR A 85 -2.37 8.06 1.15
N LEU A 86 -2.61 7.73 2.41
CA LEU A 86 -1.60 7.49 3.43
C LEU A 86 -1.42 5.98 3.62
N SER A 87 -0.19 5.47 3.53
CA SER A 87 0.14 4.15 4.10
C SER A 87 -0.23 4.11 5.58
N PRO A 88 -0.32 2.93 6.23
CA PRO A 88 -0.81 2.82 7.60
C PRO A 88 -0.11 3.78 8.56
N ILE A 89 -0.88 4.40 9.43
CA ILE A 89 -0.40 5.36 10.45
C ILE A 89 -0.74 4.90 11.87
N SER A 90 -1.37 3.74 11.99
CA SER A 90 -1.73 3.17 13.28
C SER A 90 -0.50 2.73 14.06
N ARG A 91 -0.64 2.67 15.39
CA ARG A 91 0.41 2.19 16.28
C ARG A 91 0.94 0.83 15.82
N SER A 92 2.26 0.74 15.61
CA SER A 92 2.94 -0.47 15.12
C SER A 92 4.32 -0.62 15.76
N TYR A 93 5.15 -1.50 15.23
CA TYR A 93 6.51 -1.74 15.75
C TYR A 93 7.56 -1.56 14.66
N THR A 94 7.15 -1.54 13.38
CA THR A 94 8.01 -1.39 12.22
C THR A 94 7.71 -0.10 11.45
N TYR A 95 8.66 0.33 10.61
CA TYR A 95 8.53 1.56 9.82
C TYR A 95 7.39 1.53 8.81
N HIS A 96 6.96 0.35 8.37
CA HIS A 96 5.90 0.22 7.37
C HIS A 96 4.49 0.26 7.97
N HIS A 97 4.35 0.04 9.25
CA HIS A 97 3.09 0.10 10.01
C HIS A 97 2.04 -0.96 9.61
N TYR A 98 2.40 -1.97 8.80
CA TYR A 98 1.50 -3.08 8.50
C TYR A 98 1.44 -4.11 9.64
N ASP A 99 2.43 -4.15 10.52
CA ASP A 99 2.42 -4.94 11.77
C ASP A 99 1.69 -4.20 12.89
N VAL A 100 0.38 -4.03 12.73
CA VAL A 100 -0.44 -3.18 13.60
C VAL A 100 -0.46 -3.68 15.04
N GLY A 101 -0.12 -2.79 15.98
CA GLY A 101 -0.29 -3.00 17.41
C GLY A 101 -1.67 -2.59 17.92
N ASP A 102 -2.18 -1.46 17.44
CA ASP A 102 -3.54 -0.97 17.72
C ASP A 102 -4.03 -0.01 16.62
N GLN A 103 -5.11 -0.39 15.92
CA GLN A 103 -5.72 0.44 14.88
C GLN A 103 -6.44 1.68 15.42
N THR A 104 -6.74 1.72 16.71
CA THR A 104 -7.45 2.85 17.33
C THR A 104 -6.50 3.95 17.80
N GLU A 105 -5.18 3.73 17.70
CA GLU A 105 -4.14 4.66 18.08
C GLU A 105 -3.24 5.00 16.91
N ILE A 106 -2.82 6.26 16.81
CA ILE A 106 -1.81 6.69 15.84
C ILE A 106 -0.42 6.43 16.43
N ASP A 107 0.52 6.00 15.59
CA ASP A 107 1.91 5.79 16.02
C ASP A 107 2.56 7.09 16.42
N THR A 108 3.26 7.09 17.57
CA THR A 108 3.87 8.29 18.14
C THR A 108 4.98 8.91 17.30
N TYR A 109 5.60 8.12 16.39
CA TYR A 109 6.56 8.65 15.42
C TYR A 109 5.86 9.36 14.25
N ILE A 110 4.62 8.98 13.96
CA ILE A 110 3.79 9.56 12.91
C ILE A 110 3.08 10.82 13.41
N GLY A 111 2.58 10.82 14.66
CA GLY A 111 1.84 11.91 15.24
C GLY A 111 0.79 11.44 16.23
N ASP A 112 -0.29 12.18 16.33
CA ASP A 112 -1.44 11.86 17.16
C ASP A 112 -2.78 12.16 16.42
N TRP A 113 -3.92 11.94 17.10
CA TRP A 113 -5.23 12.20 16.53
C TRP A 113 -5.48 13.68 16.24
N GLU A 114 -4.90 14.61 16.98
CA GLU A 114 -4.97 16.04 16.70
C GLU A 114 -4.21 16.40 15.43
N ASP A 115 -3.02 15.81 15.25
CA ASP A 115 -2.23 15.99 14.03
C ASP A 115 -2.96 15.41 12.79
N PHE A 116 -3.62 14.26 12.94
CA PHE A 116 -4.43 13.69 11.85
C PHE A 116 -5.63 14.55 11.50
N TRP A 117 -6.36 15.03 12.50
CA TRP A 117 -7.47 15.96 12.29
C TRP A 117 -6.99 17.25 11.59
N LYS A 118 -5.88 17.82 12.03
CA LYS A 118 -5.26 19.00 11.39
C LYS A 118 -4.89 18.73 9.94
N LEU A 119 -4.31 17.55 9.65
CA LEU A 119 -4.00 17.15 8.28
C LEU A 119 -5.26 17.13 7.42
N CYS A 120 -6.34 16.49 7.87
CA CYS A 120 -7.61 16.44 7.15
C CYS A 120 -8.16 17.85 6.91
N LEU A 121 -8.18 18.69 7.95
CA LEU A 121 -8.65 20.06 7.84
C LEU A 121 -7.87 20.89 6.81
N GLU A 122 -6.53 20.83 6.84
CA GLU A 122 -5.66 21.57 5.93
C GLU A 122 -5.71 21.02 4.49
N ALA A 123 -5.85 19.71 4.33
CA ALA A 123 -6.07 19.08 3.03
C ALA A 123 -7.41 19.48 2.41
N HIS A 124 -8.49 19.46 3.18
CA HIS A 124 -9.82 19.86 2.71
C HIS A 124 -9.88 21.34 2.27
N LYS A 125 -9.18 22.25 2.96
CA LYS A 125 -9.05 23.66 2.53
C LYS A 125 -8.43 23.77 1.13
N ARG A 126 -7.62 22.79 0.73
CA ARG A 126 -6.97 22.71 -0.60
C ARG A 126 -7.74 21.83 -1.59
N ASN A 127 -8.93 21.37 -1.21
CA ASN A 127 -9.75 20.43 -1.99
C ASN A 127 -9.02 19.08 -2.23
N ILE A 128 -8.28 18.61 -1.22
CA ILE A 128 -7.60 17.30 -1.21
C ILE A 128 -8.34 16.39 -0.24
N LEU A 129 -8.82 15.24 -0.72
CA LEU A 129 -9.47 14.20 0.08
C LEU A 129 -8.43 13.28 0.70
N ILE A 130 -8.69 12.76 1.89
CA ILE A 130 -7.77 11.89 2.63
C ILE A 130 -8.28 10.45 2.63
N ILE A 131 -7.45 9.53 2.15
CA ILE A 131 -7.67 8.08 2.24
C ILE A 131 -6.66 7.49 3.22
N VAL A 132 -7.15 6.66 4.13
CA VAL A 132 -6.31 5.94 5.10
C VAL A 132 -6.25 4.46 4.78
N ASP A 133 -5.13 3.83 5.11
CA ASP A 133 -4.92 2.39 4.98
C ASP A 133 -5.20 1.69 6.32
N LEU A 134 -6.10 0.71 6.31
CA LEU A 134 -6.44 -0.06 7.51
C LEU A 134 -6.14 -1.55 7.32
N VAL A 135 -5.41 -2.10 8.28
CA VAL A 135 -4.92 -3.49 8.28
C VAL A 135 -5.73 -4.31 9.27
N PHE A 136 -6.56 -5.21 8.77
CA PHE A 136 -7.43 -6.03 9.62
C PHE A 136 -7.20 -7.53 9.49
N ASN A 137 -6.42 -7.97 8.51
CA ASN A 137 -6.15 -9.40 8.33
C ASN A 137 -5.30 -9.96 9.47
N HIS A 138 -4.37 -9.19 9.97
CA HIS A 138 -3.40 -9.59 11.01
C HIS A 138 -3.10 -8.43 11.95
N MET A 139 -2.49 -8.74 13.08
CA MET A 139 -1.89 -7.76 14.00
C MET A 139 -0.40 -8.07 14.16
N SER A 140 0.32 -7.20 14.86
CA SER A 140 1.71 -7.50 15.25
C SER A 140 1.79 -8.64 16.26
N GLY A 141 2.79 -9.50 16.09
CA GLY A 141 3.17 -10.48 17.11
C GLY A 141 3.58 -9.85 18.45
N ASN A 142 3.94 -8.56 18.42
CA ASN A 142 4.25 -7.77 19.60
C ASN A 142 3.03 -7.03 20.17
N SER A 143 1.85 -7.12 19.54
CA SER A 143 0.64 -6.44 20.01
C SER A 143 0.21 -6.94 21.40
N GLU A 144 -0.36 -6.04 22.20
CA GLU A 144 -0.89 -6.40 23.51
C GLU A 144 -1.98 -7.48 23.43
N PRO A 145 -2.97 -7.40 22.50
CA PRO A 145 -3.96 -8.45 22.30
C PRO A 145 -3.35 -9.82 22.02
N PHE A 146 -2.33 -9.91 21.16
CA PHE A 146 -1.72 -11.18 20.83
C PHE A 146 -0.92 -11.76 22.00
N ARG A 147 -0.16 -10.93 22.73
CA ARG A 147 0.53 -11.38 23.95
C ARG A 147 -0.42 -11.88 25.03
N LYS A 148 -1.56 -11.23 25.23
CA LYS A 148 -2.62 -11.70 26.12
C LYS A 148 -3.20 -13.03 25.65
N ALA A 149 -3.45 -13.19 24.34
CA ALA A 149 -3.92 -14.44 23.75
C ALA A 149 -2.95 -15.61 24.02
N LEU A 150 -1.63 -15.38 23.84
CA LEU A 150 -0.61 -16.38 24.14
C LEU A 150 -0.54 -16.74 25.63
N ASN A 151 -0.84 -15.80 26.50
CA ASN A 151 -0.88 -16.00 27.96
C ASN A 151 -2.22 -16.58 28.45
N GLY A 152 -3.11 -16.99 27.57
CA GLY A 152 -4.34 -17.70 27.91
C GLY A 152 -5.55 -16.81 28.22
N ASP A 153 -5.50 -15.50 27.93
CA ASP A 153 -6.67 -14.64 28.02
C ASP A 153 -7.74 -15.09 27.03
N ALA A 154 -8.89 -15.51 27.55
CA ALA A 154 -9.95 -16.14 26.75
C ALA A 154 -10.55 -15.18 25.71
N THR A 155 -10.65 -13.87 26.01
CA THR A 155 -11.18 -12.87 25.09
C THR A 155 -10.24 -12.69 23.91
N TYR A 156 -8.99 -12.37 24.19
CA TYR A 156 -8.01 -12.11 23.14
C TYR A 156 -7.59 -13.37 22.39
N ARG A 157 -7.72 -14.54 23.01
CA ARG A 157 -7.48 -15.79 22.29
C ARG A 157 -8.41 -15.96 21.09
N ASN A 158 -9.67 -15.61 21.23
CA ASN A 158 -10.67 -15.68 20.16
C ASN A 158 -10.49 -14.59 19.07
N TRP A 159 -9.66 -13.58 19.32
CA TRP A 159 -9.31 -12.56 18.31
C TRP A 159 -8.40 -13.09 17.20
N PHE A 160 -7.74 -14.23 17.43
CA PHE A 160 -6.76 -14.78 16.50
C PHE A 160 -7.17 -16.15 15.99
N GLU A 161 -6.60 -16.54 14.86
CA GLU A 161 -6.78 -17.85 14.25
C GLU A 161 -5.73 -18.84 14.77
N TRP A 162 -6.16 -20.07 15.02
CA TRP A 162 -5.32 -21.14 15.57
C TRP A 162 -5.50 -22.40 14.75
N ASP A 163 -4.41 -23.16 14.53
CA ASP A 163 -4.45 -24.46 13.87
C ASP A 163 -5.02 -25.56 14.79
N ALA A 164 -5.23 -26.76 14.24
CA ALA A 164 -5.73 -27.90 15.00
C ALA A 164 -4.79 -28.35 16.16
N SER A 165 -3.52 -27.99 16.10
CA SER A 165 -2.51 -28.24 17.14
C SER A 165 -2.40 -27.09 18.13
N ASN A 166 -3.30 -26.11 18.03
CA ASN A 166 -3.35 -24.95 18.91
C ASN A 166 -2.16 -23.96 18.76
N ASN A 167 -1.51 -23.94 17.57
CA ASN A 167 -0.53 -22.94 17.24
C ASN A 167 -1.19 -21.76 16.53
N PRO A 168 -0.68 -20.52 16.70
CA PRO A 168 -1.18 -19.37 15.96
C PRO A 168 -0.99 -19.56 14.45
N ILE A 169 -1.98 -19.16 13.67
CA ILE A 169 -1.84 -19.05 12.22
C ILE A 169 -1.25 -17.69 11.89
N TYR A 170 -0.22 -17.68 11.05
CA TYR A 170 0.48 -16.46 10.64
C TYR A 170 0.26 -16.20 9.15
N TRP A 171 0.16 -14.92 8.78
CA TRP A 171 0.06 -14.51 7.38
C TRP A 171 1.36 -14.87 6.64
N TYR A 172 1.26 -15.68 5.58
CA TYR A 172 2.41 -16.25 4.85
C TYR A 172 3.51 -16.86 5.72
N GLY A 173 3.21 -17.26 6.96
CA GLY A 173 4.20 -17.81 7.89
C GLY A 173 5.07 -16.78 8.62
N PHE A 174 4.85 -15.48 8.40
CA PHE A 174 5.56 -14.42 9.11
C PHE A 174 5.13 -14.39 10.59
N LYS A 175 6.01 -14.83 11.47
CA LYS A 175 5.73 -14.98 12.92
C LYS A 175 5.42 -13.66 13.63
N ASP A 176 5.72 -12.55 13.02
CA ASP A 176 5.38 -11.20 13.49
C ASP A 176 3.99 -10.73 13.02
N MET A 177 3.26 -11.54 12.23
CA MET A 177 1.94 -11.21 11.69
C MET A 177 0.89 -12.32 11.94
N PRO A 178 0.48 -12.56 13.21
CA PRO A 178 -0.59 -13.51 13.54
C PRO A 178 -1.92 -13.06 12.92
N GLN A 179 -2.62 -14.00 12.26
CA GLN A 179 -3.90 -13.74 11.61
C GLN A 179 -5.02 -13.54 12.64
N CYS A 180 -5.84 -12.53 12.38
CA CYS A 180 -7.00 -12.22 13.19
C CYS A 180 -8.22 -13.03 12.78
N ASN A 181 -9.06 -13.41 13.74
CA ASN A 181 -10.35 -14.02 13.51
C ASN A 181 -11.40 -12.95 13.17
N LYS A 182 -11.49 -12.64 11.87
CA LYS A 182 -12.35 -11.59 11.31
C LYS A 182 -13.84 -11.82 11.56
N LEU A 183 -14.26 -13.06 11.87
CA LEU A 183 -15.66 -13.41 12.15
C LEU A 183 -16.01 -13.40 13.64
N TYR A 184 -15.03 -13.23 14.52
CA TYR A 184 -15.28 -13.08 15.95
C TYR A 184 -15.83 -11.68 16.26
N LYS A 185 -16.96 -11.63 16.95
CA LYS A 185 -17.75 -10.41 17.12
C LYS A 185 -16.97 -9.25 17.76
N GLU A 186 -16.23 -9.52 18.83
CA GLU A 186 -15.48 -8.47 19.54
C GLU A 186 -14.34 -7.91 18.69
N TYR A 187 -13.71 -8.74 17.84
CA TYR A 187 -12.72 -8.24 16.88
C TYR A 187 -13.38 -7.39 15.78
N GLN A 188 -14.56 -7.80 15.29
CA GLN A 188 -15.33 -6.98 14.34
C GLN A 188 -15.72 -5.62 14.96
N ASP A 189 -16.16 -5.62 16.22
CA ASP A 189 -16.52 -4.38 16.92
C ASP A 189 -15.31 -3.46 17.08
N TYR A 190 -14.15 -4.03 17.39
CA TYR A 190 -12.89 -3.29 17.42
C TYR A 190 -12.55 -2.68 16.04
N ALA A 191 -12.64 -3.46 14.97
CA ALA A 191 -12.39 -2.99 13.61
C ALA A 191 -13.39 -1.89 13.18
N CYS A 192 -14.66 -2.08 13.50
CA CYS A 192 -15.72 -1.06 13.27
C CYS A 192 -15.43 0.24 14.02
N LYS A 193 -15.02 0.14 15.30
CA LYS A 193 -14.63 1.29 16.11
C LYS A 193 -13.45 2.04 15.51
N ALA A 194 -12.42 1.32 15.05
CA ALA A 194 -11.26 1.93 14.40
C ALA A 194 -11.67 2.67 13.13
N ALA A 195 -12.40 2.02 12.23
CA ALA A 195 -12.85 2.64 10.98
C ALA A 195 -13.70 3.89 11.23
N LYS A 196 -14.65 3.84 12.18
CA LYS A 196 -15.45 5.01 12.58
C LYS A 196 -14.58 6.16 13.06
N LYS A 197 -13.60 5.88 13.93
CA LYS A 197 -12.72 6.90 14.50
C LYS A 197 -11.97 7.67 13.41
N TYR A 198 -11.40 6.99 12.41
CA TYR A 198 -10.75 7.67 11.28
C TYR A 198 -11.70 8.59 10.52
N VAL A 199 -12.93 8.15 10.29
CA VAL A 199 -13.94 8.97 9.59
C VAL A 199 -14.38 10.16 10.44
N GLU A 200 -14.59 10.00 11.75
CA GLU A 200 -14.90 11.06 12.70
C GLU A 200 -13.81 12.13 12.76
N TYR A 201 -12.54 11.75 12.55
CA TYR A 201 -11.41 12.67 12.49
C TYR A 201 -11.12 13.23 11.08
N GLY A 202 -11.95 12.91 10.09
CA GLY A 202 -11.95 13.58 8.78
C GLY A 202 -11.42 12.76 7.60
N ALA A 203 -11.20 11.46 7.75
CA ALA A 203 -10.89 10.61 6.59
C ALA A 203 -12.08 10.59 5.61
N ASP A 204 -11.79 10.64 4.32
CA ASP A 204 -12.75 10.60 3.21
C ASP A 204 -12.89 9.21 2.61
N GLY A 205 -11.94 8.33 2.85
CA GLY A 205 -12.00 6.95 2.38
C GLY A 205 -11.06 6.03 3.15
N ILE A 206 -11.28 4.74 2.94
CA ILE A 206 -10.53 3.65 3.58
C ILE A 206 -10.06 2.68 2.48
N ARG A 207 -8.76 2.41 2.45
CA ARG A 207 -8.20 1.27 1.74
C ARG A 207 -8.08 0.10 2.70
N LEU A 208 -8.60 -1.04 2.33
CA LEU A 208 -8.49 -2.28 3.10
C LEU A 208 -7.27 -3.06 2.62
N ASP A 209 -6.29 -3.18 3.52
CA ASP A 209 -5.13 -4.05 3.33
C ASP A 209 -5.59 -5.50 3.17
N LEU A 210 -5.00 -6.22 2.20
CA LEU A 210 -5.41 -7.58 1.86
C LEU A 210 -6.93 -7.75 1.68
N GLY A 211 -7.59 -6.71 1.18
CA GLY A 211 -9.06 -6.67 1.11
C GLY A 211 -9.65 -7.83 0.32
N GLU A 212 -8.91 -8.41 -0.63
CA GLU A 212 -9.36 -9.55 -1.43
C GLU A 212 -9.60 -10.84 -0.63
N ILE A 213 -8.97 -10.99 0.53
CA ILE A 213 -9.10 -12.18 1.39
C ILE A 213 -9.93 -11.95 2.65
N LEU A 214 -10.39 -10.71 2.88
CA LEU A 214 -11.27 -10.41 4.00
C LEU A 214 -12.67 -11.00 3.77
N PRO A 215 -13.29 -11.63 4.79
CA PRO A 215 -14.65 -12.15 4.69
C PRO A 215 -15.65 -11.03 4.35
N LYS A 216 -16.65 -11.36 3.52
CA LYS A 216 -17.72 -10.46 3.08
C LYS A 216 -18.45 -9.80 4.25
N GLU A 217 -18.81 -10.58 5.25
CA GLU A 217 -19.52 -10.15 6.44
C GLU A 217 -18.69 -9.14 7.24
N PHE A 218 -17.37 -9.35 7.29
CA PHE A 218 -16.44 -8.44 7.94
C PHE A 218 -16.36 -7.09 7.20
N ILE A 219 -16.14 -7.13 5.88
CA ILE A 219 -16.08 -5.91 5.05
C ILE A 219 -17.37 -5.11 5.20
N LEU A 220 -18.53 -5.79 5.13
CA LEU A 220 -19.83 -5.15 5.25
C LEU A 220 -20.03 -4.48 6.62
N SER A 221 -19.59 -5.13 7.70
CA SER A 221 -19.67 -4.58 9.06
C SER A 221 -18.82 -3.31 9.20
N VAL A 222 -17.57 -3.35 8.75
CA VAL A 222 -16.65 -2.20 8.80
C VAL A 222 -17.16 -1.06 7.91
N ARG A 223 -17.62 -1.38 6.69
CA ARG A 223 -18.20 -0.40 5.76
C ARG A 223 -19.42 0.30 6.35
N ASN A 224 -20.36 -0.48 6.89
CA ASN A 224 -21.59 0.08 7.48
C ASN A 224 -21.27 0.98 8.69
N ALA A 225 -20.30 0.57 9.51
CA ALA A 225 -19.85 1.36 10.64
C ALA A 225 -19.26 2.72 10.18
N ALA A 226 -18.35 2.71 9.20
CA ALA A 226 -17.78 3.93 8.66
C ALA A 226 -18.82 4.82 7.97
N LYS A 227 -19.69 4.23 7.13
CA LYS A 227 -20.76 4.96 6.43
C LYS A 227 -21.85 5.49 7.34
N SER A 228 -22.01 4.95 8.55
CA SER A 228 -22.91 5.55 9.56
C SER A 228 -22.43 6.92 10.05
N VAL A 229 -21.16 7.24 9.89
CA VAL A 229 -20.60 8.57 10.21
C VAL A 229 -20.66 9.48 8.99
N ASN A 230 -20.29 8.97 7.82
CA ASN A 230 -20.31 9.72 6.57
C ASN A 230 -20.61 8.77 5.40
N GLU A 231 -21.77 8.92 4.76
CA GLU A 231 -22.19 8.07 3.62
C GLU A 231 -21.28 8.21 2.40
N GLU A 232 -20.58 9.36 2.28
CA GLU A 232 -19.68 9.68 1.16
C GLU A 232 -18.28 9.09 1.31
N ILE A 233 -18.05 8.17 2.26
CA ILE A 233 -16.77 7.45 2.40
C ILE A 233 -16.56 6.48 1.24
N LEU A 234 -15.38 6.54 0.62
CA LEU A 234 -14.95 5.59 -0.40
C LEU A 234 -14.27 4.38 0.24
N PHE A 235 -14.68 3.18 -0.16
CA PHE A 235 -14.01 1.93 0.22
C PHE A 235 -13.24 1.35 -0.96
N ILE A 236 -11.96 1.07 -0.74
CA ILE A 236 -11.03 0.55 -1.75
C ILE A 236 -10.45 -0.76 -1.23
N SER A 237 -10.47 -1.81 -2.03
CA SER A 237 -9.83 -3.09 -1.70
C SER A 237 -8.47 -3.20 -2.35
N GLU A 238 -7.47 -3.63 -1.58
CA GLU A 238 -6.28 -4.18 -2.21
C GLU A 238 -6.64 -5.48 -2.91
N MET A 239 -6.33 -5.54 -4.20
CA MET A 239 -6.63 -6.69 -5.04
C MET A 239 -5.59 -6.76 -6.15
N TRP A 240 -4.79 -7.83 -6.16
CA TRP A 240 -3.67 -7.98 -7.07
C TRP A 240 -4.07 -8.50 -8.44
N ASP A 241 -5.22 -9.16 -8.52
CA ASP A 241 -5.77 -9.70 -9.75
C ASP A 241 -7.05 -8.96 -10.13
N SER A 242 -7.63 -9.34 -11.24
CA SER A 242 -8.89 -8.77 -11.69
C SER A 242 -10.05 -9.06 -10.74
N ALA A 243 -10.66 -8.03 -10.20
CA ALA A 243 -11.87 -8.15 -9.40
C ALA A 243 -13.08 -8.71 -10.16
N VAL A 244 -13.01 -8.77 -11.50
CA VAL A 244 -14.07 -9.35 -12.36
C VAL A 244 -14.13 -10.87 -12.22
N TYR A 245 -12.99 -11.53 -12.00
CA TYR A 245 -12.89 -12.99 -12.00
C TYR A 245 -12.70 -13.61 -10.60
N LYS A 246 -12.64 -12.80 -9.55
CA LYS A 246 -12.62 -13.34 -8.19
C LYS A 246 -13.93 -14.03 -7.86
N ALA A 247 -13.86 -15.13 -7.11
CA ALA A 247 -15.01 -15.96 -6.74
C ALA A 247 -16.13 -15.20 -6.01
N GLU A 248 -15.75 -14.13 -5.31
CA GLU A 248 -16.67 -13.19 -4.65
C GLU A 248 -16.35 -11.77 -5.10
N PRO A 249 -16.99 -11.28 -6.19
CA PRO A 249 -16.69 -9.97 -6.74
C PRO A 249 -17.23 -8.86 -5.85
N GLN A 250 -16.42 -8.40 -4.91
CA GLN A 250 -16.75 -7.39 -3.90
C GLN A 250 -17.32 -6.10 -4.50
N ILE A 251 -16.91 -5.76 -5.72
CA ILE A 251 -17.38 -4.55 -6.44
C ILE A 251 -18.81 -4.67 -6.97
N TYR A 252 -19.30 -5.87 -7.27
CA TYR A 252 -20.65 -6.07 -7.79
C TYR A 252 -21.69 -6.12 -6.67
N ASP A 253 -21.30 -6.58 -5.51
CA ASP A 253 -22.16 -6.67 -4.33
C ASP A 253 -22.19 -5.38 -3.50
N GLY A 254 -21.41 -4.37 -3.90
CA GLY A 254 -21.35 -3.09 -3.19
C GLY A 254 -20.60 -3.16 -1.86
N LEU A 255 -19.71 -4.14 -1.68
CA LEU A 255 -18.86 -4.27 -0.50
C LEU A 255 -17.75 -3.23 -0.52
N VAL A 256 -17.16 -3.00 -1.69
CA VAL A 256 -16.17 -1.96 -1.93
C VAL A 256 -16.58 -1.13 -3.15
N ASP A 257 -16.11 0.09 -3.19
CA ASP A 257 -16.45 1.06 -4.26
C ASP A 257 -15.40 1.04 -5.37
N SER A 258 -14.16 0.63 -5.03
CA SER A 258 -13.01 0.61 -5.94
C SER A 258 -12.03 -0.49 -5.54
N VAL A 259 -11.08 -0.76 -6.43
CA VAL A 259 -9.96 -1.68 -6.20
C VAL A 259 -8.67 -1.08 -6.74
N MET A 260 -7.52 -1.51 -6.20
CA MET A 260 -6.21 -1.21 -6.76
C MET A 260 -6.03 -1.99 -8.07
N ASN A 261 -5.74 -1.26 -9.15
CA ASN A 261 -5.76 -1.80 -10.51
C ASN A 261 -4.37 -2.28 -10.96
N TYR A 262 -3.83 -3.29 -10.27
CA TYR A 262 -2.55 -3.91 -10.63
C TYR A 262 -2.51 -4.46 -12.06
N PRO A 263 -3.59 -5.06 -12.60
CA PRO A 263 -3.58 -5.53 -14.00
C PRO A 263 -3.29 -4.41 -15.01
N LEU A 264 -3.76 -3.18 -14.77
CA LEU A 264 -3.47 -2.05 -15.66
C LEU A 264 -2.01 -1.59 -15.54
N SER A 265 -1.46 -1.57 -14.32
CA SER A 265 -0.05 -1.26 -14.08
C SER A 265 0.85 -2.19 -14.89
N ASP A 266 0.65 -3.52 -14.76
CA ASP A 266 1.40 -4.52 -15.52
C ASP A 266 1.24 -4.35 -17.04
N ALA A 267 0.01 -4.12 -17.51
CA ALA A 267 -0.27 -3.94 -18.93
C ALA A 267 0.43 -2.70 -19.52
N ILE A 268 0.45 -1.58 -18.80
CA ILE A 268 1.14 -0.36 -19.23
C ILE A 268 2.65 -0.59 -19.28
N SER A 269 3.24 -1.16 -18.21
CA SER A 269 4.67 -1.43 -18.12
C SER A 269 5.16 -2.34 -19.26
N ARG A 270 4.42 -3.41 -19.55
CA ARG A 270 4.74 -4.33 -20.66
C ARG A 270 4.60 -3.66 -22.02
N TRP A 271 3.57 -2.86 -22.20
CA TRP A 271 3.39 -2.16 -23.47
C TRP A 271 4.50 -1.15 -23.73
N VAL A 272 4.80 -0.31 -22.74
CA VAL A 272 5.84 0.73 -22.86
C VAL A 272 7.23 0.13 -23.02
N ARG A 273 7.49 -1.00 -22.37
CA ARG A 273 8.80 -1.62 -22.37
C ARG A 273 9.02 -2.53 -23.58
N PHE A 274 8.04 -3.35 -23.92
CA PHE A 274 8.18 -4.43 -24.92
C PHE A 274 7.27 -4.26 -26.15
N GLY A 275 6.38 -3.27 -26.17
CA GLY A 275 5.41 -3.11 -27.24
C GLY A 275 4.30 -4.18 -27.24
N ASN A 276 4.04 -4.81 -26.10
CA ASN A 276 3.06 -5.89 -25.98
C ASN A 276 1.62 -5.36 -26.04
N GLN A 277 1.14 -5.07 -27.27
CA GLN A 277 -0.18 -4.54 -27.53
C GLN A 277 -1.29 -5.50 -27.13
N SER A 278 -1.12 -6.79 -27.37
CA SER A 278 -2.17 -7.78 -27.09
C SER A 278 -2.49 -7.88 -25.59
N HIS A 279 -1.48 -7.68 -24.73
CA HIS A 279 -1.67 -7.68 -23.29
C HIS A 279 -2.45 -6.44 -22.81
N LEU A 280 -2.12 -5.27 -23.37
CA LEU A 280 -2.86 -4.04 -23.11
C LEU A 280 -4.33 -4.15 -23.57
N ASP A 281 -4.58 -4.68 -24.77
CA ASP A 281 -5.92 -4.89 -25.31
C ASP A 281 -6.74 -5.86 -24.43
N ALA A 282 -6.12 -6.94 -23.97
CA ALA A 282 -6.77 -7.87 -23.05
C ALA A 282 -7.15 -7.20 -21.72
N CYS A 283 -6.25 -6.39 -21.17
CA CYS A 283 -6.52 -5.60 -19.96
C CYS A 283 -7.67 -4.61 -20.19
N MET A 284 -7.70 -3.89 -21.31
CA MET A 284 -8.79 -2.96 -21.65
C MET A 284 -10.13 -3.69 -21.78
N GLY A 285 -10.15 -4.87 -22.40
CA GLY A 285 -11.33 -5.73 -22.47
C GLY A 285 -11.83 -6.19 -21.09
N LEU A 286 -10.91 -6.36 -20.14
CA LEU A 286 -11.22 -6.68 -18.76
C LEU A 286 -11.83 -5.49 -18.03
N LEU A 287 -11.20 -4.31 -18.12
CA LEU A 287 -11.67 -3.09 -17.48
C LEU A 287 -13.07 -2.68 -17.95
N ALA A 288 -13.40 -2.94 -19.22
CA ALA A 288 -14.73 -2.69 -19.79
C ALA A 288 -15.85 -3.51 -19.12
N LYS A 289 -15.53 -4.59 -18.40
CA LYS A 289 -16.49 -5.42 -17.67
C LYS A 289 -16.86 -4.85 -16.29
N TYR A 290 -16.07 -3.92 -15.76
CA TYR A 290 -16.43 -3.28 -14.49
C TYR A 290 -17.67 -2.40 -14.64
N PRO A 291 -18.53 -2.28 -13.61
CA PRO A 291 -19.59 -1.27 -13.60
C PRO A 291 -19.02 0.12 -13.89
N VAL A 292 -19.73 0.93 -14.67
CA VAL A 292 -19.24 2.27 -15.08
C VAL A 292 -18.88 3.14 -13.88
N GLN A 293 -19.65 3.04 -12.79
CA GLN A 293 -19.43 3.78 -11.57
C GLN A 293 -18.11 3.38 -10.88
N VAL A 294 -17.75 2.08 -10.93
CA VAL A 294 -16.47 1.56 -10.41
C VAL A 294 -15.32 2.03 -11.30
N GLN A 295 -15.51 1.99 -12.64
CA GLN A 295 -14.48 2.47 -13.58
C GLN A 295 -14.11 3.94 -13.31
N ASP A 296 -15.05 4.79 -12.91
CA ASP A 296 -14.80 6.21 -12.63
C ASP A 296 -13.91 6.47 -11.41
N VAL A 297 -13.74 5.48 -10.54
CA VAL A 297 -12.95 5.56 -9.31
C VAL A 297 -11.92 4.45 -9.15
N LEU A 298 -11.66 3.65 -10.21
CA LEU A 298 -10.58 2.64 -10.20
C LEU A 298 -9.24 3.29 -9.87
N TRP A 299 -8.47 2.67 -8.99
CA TRP A 299 -7.14 3.16 -8.59
C TRP A 299 -6.08 2.68 -9.56
N ASN A 300 -5.78 3.53 -10.54
CA ASN A 300 -4.79 3.29 -11.57
C ASN A 300 -3.43 3.78 -11.09
N HIS A 301 -2.58 2.89 -10.60
CA HIS A 301 -1.19 3.19 -10.22
C HIS A 301 -0.23 2.59 -11.25
N LEU A 302 1.01 3.08 -11.30
CA LEU A 302 2.12 2.43 -12.01
C LEU A 302 2.94 1.61 -11.03
N ASP A 303 3.29 2.19 -9.91
CA ASP A 303 4.04 1.57 -8.84
C ASP A 303 3.39 1.83 -7.47
N THR A 304 3.77 1.01 -6.49
CA THR A 304 3.32 1.10 -5.11
C THR A 304 4.50 0.81 -4.16
N HIS A 305 4.22 0.81 -2.86
CA HIS A 305 5.20 0.44 -1.84
C HIS A 305 5.57 -1.06 -1.85
N ASP A 306 4.77 -1.90 -2.54
CA ASP A 306 4.97 -3.36 -2.64
C ASP A 306 5.62 -3.78 -3.96
N THR A 307 5.76 -2.84 -4.88
CA THR A 307 6.29 -3.11 -6.20
C THR A 307 7.64 -2.40 -6.41
N PRO A 308 8.47 -2.82 -7.37
CA PRO A 308 9.57 -2.00 -7.82
C PRO A 308 9.05 -0.64 -8.33
N ARG A 309 9.88 0.40 -8.22
CA ARG A 309 9.58 1.70 -8.81
C ARG A 309 9.45 1.57 -10.32
N GLU A 310 8.43 2.20 -10.91
CA GLU A 310 8.17 2.11 -12.35
C GLU A 310 9.38 2.58 -13.18
N LEU A 311 10.06 3.64 -12.75
CA LEU A 311 11.28 4.07 -13.40
C LEU A 311 12.32 2.95 -13.49
N ASN A 312 12.46 2.15 -12.43
CA ASN A 312 13.38 1.03 -12.38
C ASN A 312 12.94 -0.13 -13.29
N ILE A 313 11.62 -0.40 -13.33
CA ILE A 313 11.03 -1.40 -14.24
C ILE A 313 11.34 -1.03 -15.69
N LEU A 314 11.12 0.22 -16.06
CA LEU A 314 11.29 0.71 -17.43
C LEU A 314 12.75 0.89 -17.85
N ALA A 315 13.67 1.07 -16.89
CA ALA A 315 15.11 1.15 -17.12
C ALA A 315 15.78 -0.21 -17.31
N GLY A 316 15.25 -1.22 -16.63
CA GLY A 316 15.94 -2.44 -16.30
C GLY A 316 16.53 -3.19 -17.47
N PRO A 317 17.70 -3.79 -17.27
CA PRO A 317 18.23 -4.81 -18.15
C PRO A 317 17.36 -6.07 -18.11
N GLY A 318 17.52 -6.94 -19.09
CA GLY A 318 16.75 -8.14 -19.33
C GLY A 318 16.51 -9.14 -18.18
N ILE A 319 17.09 -8.89 -16.99
CA ILE A 319 16.83 -9.66 -15.76
C ILE A 319 15.37 -9.54 -15.29
N LEU A 320 14.70 -8.42 -15.60
CA LEU A 320 13.29 -8.22 -15.28
C LEU A 320 12.38 -8.86 -16.34
N GLU A 321 12.95 -9.38 -17.40
CA GLU A 321 12.24 -10.13 -18.42
C GLU A 321 12.16 -11.58 -17.96
N ASN A 322 10.97 -12.03 -17.59
CA ASN A 322 10.74 -13.46 -17.52
C ASN A 322 10.95 -14.01 -18.94
N PRO A 323 11.96 -14.86 -19.16
CA PRO A 323 12.23 -15.39 -20.50
C PRO A 323 11.08 -16.24 -21.05
N PHE A 324 10.10 -16.61 -20.22
CA PHE A 324 8.99 -17.48 -20.59
C PHE A 324 7.71 -16.72 -20.97
N ASP A 325 7.43 -15.57 -20.39
CA ASP A 325 6.20 -14.82 -20.66
C ASP A 325 6.37 -13.31 -20.65
N GLY A 326 7.55 -12.79 -20.37
CA GLY A 326 7.84 -11.37 -20.31
C GLY A 326 7.23 -10.67 -19.09
N THR A 327 6.74 -11.39 -18.06
CA THR A 327 6.16 -10.76 -16.88
C THR A 327 7.23 -10.22 -15.95
N VAL A 328 7.08 -8.98 -15.56
CA VAL A 328 7.96 -8.33 -14.58
C VAL A 328 7.76 -8.94 -13.18
N TRP A 329 6.58 -9.46 -12.90
CA TRP A 329 6.15 -9.97 -11.60
C TRP A 329 6.48 -11.45 -11.36
N ASP A 330 6.64 -12.25 -12.43
CA ASP A 330 6.93 -13.69 -12.33
C ASP A 330 8.40 -14.01 -12.00
N ILE A 331 9.22 -12.98 -11.85
CA ILE A 331 10.56 -13.14 -11.25
C ILE A 331 10.46 -13.88 -9.90
N GLU A 332 9.40 -13.62 -9.14
CA GLU A 332 9.13 -14.29 -7.87
C GLU A 332 8.84 -15.78 -8.01
N ARG A 333 8.26 -16.19 -9.12
CA ARG A 333 7.76 -17.55 -9.35
C ARG A 333 8.76 -18.44 -10.12
N THR A 334 9.83 -17.88 -10.68
CA THR A 334 10.78 -18.65 -11.49
C THR A 334 11.68 -19.51 -10.60
N PRO A 335 11.50 -20.84 -10.56
CA PRO A 335 12.37 -21.73 -9.83
C PRO A 335 13.81 -21.67 -10.41
N ASN A 336 14.82 -21.76 -9.56
CA ASN A 336 16.25 -21.77 -9.95
C ASN A 336 16.77 -20.51 -10.63
N ALA A 337 16.09 -19.38 -10.51
CA ALA A 337 16.62 -18.12 -11.00
C ALA A 337 17.92 -17.75 -10.26
N PRO A 338 18.91 -17.13 -10.95
CA PRO A 338 20.23 -16.83 -10.35
C PRO A 338 20.15 -15.85 -9.16
N TRP A 339 19.01 -15.19 -8.96
CA TRP A 339 18.70 -14.30 -7.84
C TRP A 339 18.02 -15.00 -6.67
N ARG A 340 17.69 -16.29 -6.74
CA ARG A 340 17.21 -17.04 -5.59
C ARG A 340 18.38 -17.53 -4.76
N ARG A 341 18.27 -17.38 -3.44
CA ARG A 341 19.19 -18.02 -2.50
C ARG A 341 19.01 -19.55 -2.54
N LYS A 342 20.02 -20.29 -2.05
CA LYS A 342 19.95 -21.75 -1.96
C LYS A 342 18.77 -22.29 -1.12
N ASN A 343 18.25 -21.48 -0.19
CA ASN A 343 17.06 -21.79 0.62
C ASN A 343 15.72 -21.44 -0.08
N GLY A 344 15.74 -20.92 -1.31
CA GLY A 344 14.56 -20.55 -2.06
C GLY A 344 14.09 -19.10 -1.87
N ASP A 345 14.71 -18.34 -0.94
CA ASP A 345 14.35 -16.95 -0.68
C ASP A 345 14.88 -16.00 -1.77
N PHE A 346 14.29 -14.81 -1.80
CA PHE A 346 14.71 -13.73 -2.69
C PHE A 346 16.02 -13.11 -2.24
N ASP A 347 16.97 -12.98 -3.15
CA ASP A 347 18.14 -12.13 -2.94
C ASP A 347 17.86 -10.70 -3.46
N THR A 348 17.18 -9.91 -2.64
CA THR A 348 16.88 -8.50 -2.94
C THR A 348 18.14 -7.68 -3.16
N PHE A 349 19.27 -8.09 -2.59
CA PHE A 349 20.56 -7.43 -2.76
C PHE A 349 21.11 -7.56 -4.19
N VAL A 350 20.91 -8.69 -4.85
CA VAL A 350 21.30 -8.85 -6.25
C VAL A 350 20.64 -7.81 -7.14
N PHE A 351 19.40 -7.45 -6.83
CA PHE A 351 18.63 -6.47 -7.60
C PHE A 351 19.00 -5.02 -7.31
N ARG A 352 19.56 -4.71 -6.15
CA ARG A 352 20.00 -3.35 -5.83
C ARG A 352 21.06 -2.82 -6.80
N LYS A 353 21.96 -3.68 -7.29
CA LYS A 353 22.96 -3.30 -8.31
C LYS A 353 22.32 -2.88 -9.64
N TRP A 354 21.07 -3.25 -9.87
CA TRP A 354 20.31 -2.93 -11.07
C TRP A 354 19.40 -1.71 -10.89
N GLU A 355 19.50 -1.02 -9.76
CA GLU A 355 18.83 0.25 -9.61
C GLU A 355 19.35 1.25 -10.64
N CYS A 356 18.42 1.94 -11.32
CA CYS A 356 18.79 2.87 -12.38
C CYS A 356 19.58 4.08 -11.89
N ASP A 357 19.64 4.34 -10.58
CA ASP A 357 20.51 5.37 -9.99
C ASP A 357 22.00 5.00 -10.11
N ASN A 358 22.32 3.72 -10.27
CA ASN A 358 23.70 3.26 -10.42
C ASN A 358 24.23 3.42 -11.86
N ASP A 359 23.35 3.72 -12.83
CA ASP A 359 23.73 3.92 -14.24
C ASP A 359 22.89 5.04 -14.85
N ALA A 360 23.53 6.17 -15.07
CA ALA A 360 22.89 7.37 -15.65
C ALA A 360 22.30 7.11 -17.04
N ASN A 361 22.89 6.21 -17.84
CA ASN A 361 22.37 5.90 -19.17
C ASN A 361 21.04 5.11 -19.05
N LEU A 362 20.96 4.17 -18.14
CA LEU A 362 19.72 3.43 -17.86
C LEU A 362 18.64 4.40 -17.42
N LYS A 363 18.93 5.27 -16.45
CA LYS A 363 17.98 6.27 -15.94
C LYS A 363 17.51 7.22 -17.03
N ASN A 364 18.42 7.77 -17.82
CA ASN A 364 18.10 8.70 -18.90
C ASN A 364 17.24 8.05 -19.98
N ASN A 365 17.43 6.78 -20.28
CA ASN A 365 16.61 6.04 -21.23
C ASN A 365 15.22 5.69 -20.66
N ALA A 366 15.09 5.51 -19.36
CA ALA A 366 13.83 5.19 -18.70
C ALA A 366 12.90 6.40 -18.52
N ILE A 367 13.43 7.60 -18.32
CA ILE A 367 12.63 8.81 -18.11
C ILE A 367 11.60 9.07 -19.23
N PRO A 368 11.96 9.03 -20.53
CA PRO A 368 10.98 9.16 -21.60
C PRO A 368 9.90 8.06 -21.56
N ARG A 369 10.28 6.82 -21.24
CA ARG A 369 9.35 5.71 -21.09
C ARG A 369 8.39 5.92 -19.92
N LEU A 370 8.88 6.40 -18.77
CA LEU A 370 8.05 6.75 -17.62
C LEU A 370 7.03 7.82 -17.97
N LYS A 371 7.42 8.83 -18.75
CA LYS A 371 6.50 9.88 -19.23
C LYS A 371 5.40 9.29 -20.11
N VAL A 372 5.72 8.33 -20.98
CA VAL A 372 4.73 7.63 -21.80
C VAL A 372 3.79 6.80 -20.91
N ALA A 373 4.33 6.03 -19.97
CA ALA A 373 3.53 5.24 -19.02
C ALA A 373 2.57 6.12 -18.21
N ALA A 374 3.07 7.23 -17.67
CA ALA A 374 2.26 8.20 -16.94
C ALA A 374 1.19 8.84 -17.84
N THR A 375 1.51 9.18 -19.09
CA THR A 375 0.52 9.71 -20.04
C THR A 375 -0.63 8.72 -20.23
N ILE A 376 -0.33 7.44 -20.42
CA ILE A 376 -1.37 6.40 -20.56
C ILE A 376 -2.18 6.32 -19.27
N GLN A 377 -1.53 6.22 -18.12
CA GLN A 377 -2.18 6.16 -16.80
C GLN A 377 -3.20 7.30 -16.62
N TYR A 378 -2.80 8.54 -16.95
CA TYR A 378 -3.66 9.72 -16.80
C TYR A 378 -4.79 9.79 -17.85
N CYS A 379 -4.63 9.15 -18.99
CA CYS A 379 -5.67 9.05 -20.02
C CYS A 379 -6.67 7.92 -19.75
N MET A 380 -6.35 6.99 -18.86
CA MET A 380 -7.28 5.90 -18.53
C MET A 380 -8.41 6.38 -17.63
N LYS A 381 -9.58 5.77 -17.80
CA LYS A 381 -10.72 6.00 -16.94
C LYS A 381 -10.42 5.51 -15.52
N GLY A 382 -10.67 6.34 -14.52
CA GLY A 382 -10.37 6.08 -13.11
C GLY A 382 -9.61 7.23 -12.46
N VAL A 383 -8.95 6.93 -11.36
CA VAL A 383 -8.13 7.85 -10.58
C VAL A 383 -6.66 7.46 -10.76
N PRO A 384 -5.86 8.24 -11.51
CA PRO A 384 -4.42 8.01 -11.57
C PRO A 384 -3.80 8.28 -10.20
N ILE A 385 -3.07 7.29 -9.67
CA ILE A 385 -2.40 7.37 -8.37
C ILE A 385 -0.89 7.44 -8.61
N VAL A 386 -0.26 8.50 -8.15
CA VAL A 386 1.20 8.68 -8.18
C VAL A 386 1.76 8.20 -6.84
N TYR A 387 2.65 7.23 -6.85
CA TYR A 387 3.39 6.85 -5.65
C TYR A 387 4.48 7.90 -5.38
N TYR A 388 4.61 8.34 -4.12
CA TYR A 388 5.51 9.45 -3.77
C TYR A 388 6.92 9.25 -4.36
N GLY A 389 7.46 10.30 -4.95
CA GLY A 389 8.80 10.29 -5.53
C GLY A 389 8.89 9.76 -6.96
N THR A 390 7.85 9.13 -7.51
CA THR A 390 7.84 8.70 -8.93
C THR A 390 7.92 9.92 -9.84
N GLU A 391 7.23 11.01 -9.49
CA GLU A 391 7.30 12.30 -10.20
C GLU A 391 8.67 12.98 -10.09
N ALA A 392 9.43 12.68 -9.04
CA ALA A 392 10.79 13.17 -8.83
C ALA A 392 11.86 12.23 -9.42
N GLY A 393 11.46 11.13 -10.06
CA GLY A 393 12.37 10.16 -10.65
C GLY A 393 13.11 9.31 -9.61
N VAL A 394 12.50 9.06 -8.45
CA VAL A 394 13.02 8.11 -7.46
C VAL A 394 12.98 6.72 -8.07
N CYS A 395 14.08 6.01 -8.02
CA CYS A 395 14.15 4.62 -8.42
C CYS A 395 14.43 3.71 -7.22
N GLY A 396 14.18 2.45 -7.40
CA GLY A 396 14.40 1.41 -6.41
C GLY A 396 13.77 0.12 -6.89
N TYR A 397 14.41 -0.98 -6.57
CA TYR A 397 13.83 -2.27 -6.84
C TYR A 397 12.71 -2.56 -5.82
N LYS A 398 12.40 -3.79 -5.53
CA LYS A 398 11.34 -4.19 -4.60
C LYS A 398 11.63 -3.71 -3.15
N ASP A 399 10.61 -3.80 -2.29
CA ASP A 399 10.74 -3.58 -0.85
C ASP A 399 12.06 -4.18 -0.30
N PRO A 400 12.79 -3.42 0.50
CA PRO A 400 12.51 -2.07 1.02
C PRO A 400 13.03 -0.94 0.11
N PHE A 401 13.72 -1.24 -0.98
CA PHE A 401 14.42 -0.25 -1.82
C PHE A 401 13.45 0.65 -2.61
N SER A 402 12.21 0.20 -2.87
CA SER A 402 11.14 1.06 -3.41
C SER A 402 10.68 2.15 -2.45
N ARG A 403 11.06 2.05 -1.16
CA ARG A 403 10.62 2.91 -0.07
C ARG A 403 11.71 3.89 0.40
N LYS A 404 12.54 4.41 -0.54
CA LYS A 404 13.56 5.42 -0.24
C LYS A 404 12.92 6.72 0.27
N PRO A 405 13.62 7.49 1.15
CA PRO A 405 13.17 8.83 1.51
C PRO A 405 12.99 9.72 0.28
N TYR A 406 11.99 10.60 0.34
CA TYR A 406 11.76 11.58 -0.73
C TYR A 406 12.93 12.56 -0.83
N PRO A 407 13.46 12.83 -2.02
CA PRO A 407 14.67 13.66 -2.20
C PRO A 407 14.35 15.16 -2.20
N TRP A 408 13.89 15.66 -1.07
CA TRP A 408 13.57 17.10 -0.95
C TRP A 408 14.81 17.99 -1.15
#